data_1cec44d93d49184f601a61f0e84d892e
#
_entry.id   1cec44d93d49184f601a61f0e84d892e
#
_cell.length_a   1.000
_cell.length_b   1.000
_cell.length_c   1.000
_cell.angle_alpha   90.00
_cell.angle_beta   90.00
_cell.angle_gamma   90.00
#
_symmetry.space_group_name_H-M   'P 1'
#
loop_
_entity.id
_entity.type
_entity.pdbx_description
1 polymer ?
#
loop_
_entity_poly.entity_id
_entity_poly.type
_entity_poly.pdbx_seq_one_letter_code
_entity_poly.pdbx_strand_id
1 'polypeptide(L)'
;MRKATRNDMRQKLHHIIFIVMAALLMVGCTGKDSRSLSDVPETMVCTHADSIALAARFTGDFNHFLAVTDSLADAGELSQIRADGYRGVAYFQLGQIDKCIEYLRSAIADENPPAADFWEYIHAGTNLVIILNSQRNYDSAMRITLRLINLLKQVDNPLSASELQTLYLCLGDTKMMLERREEAVESYNEAYQWVLRTPNNATCRPLAASIETVENIAASHINHQMEAGIWVDRMDSLLAVYEVQPKAIDKEVKTFRALVLLHRAQVCQMQGKEAEAARYYEQYKSTDYGSSLEGRINGCDYLVEAHRYAEAADNYTQLDRFIKEWGYEYDLETIGNNLLPKLRSNYYAGRRDSALHVAMQIAEVYDSALVQQKQRDAAELATIYDIQGKERQIVEHRAGKRLFTAISIAVAILALLILAFAVYVFRQWRATKEKNRILAKQITEAVEYREKLREHGVSPFTGEMASAEETSEGLSISDFTSLTDEQLFLCLRDLIESEKLFLQPDFGRQTLIDRTGLSKDRIGAAFAQGSDSNSLPAYVRELRLDYAIRLMNAQPDITVEQVSQTSGFTSADTFTRNFRAKYGMTPTAYKQTIISE
;
A
#
# COMPACT_ATOMS: atom_id res chain seq x y z
N MET A 1 27.63 36.58 -19.33
CA MET A 1 26.87 35.44 -19.86
C MET A 1 27.11 34.10 -19.16
N ARG A 2 28.30 33.70 -18.67
CA ARG A 2 28.56 32.38 -18.04
C ARG A 2 27.96 32.16 -16.65
N LYS A 3 27.56 33.17 -15.86
CA LYS A 3 26.88 33.03 -14.58
C LYS A 3 25.37 32.75 -14.71
N ALA A 4 24.72 33.28 -15.75
CA ALA A 4 23.28 33.11 -15.97
C ALA A 4 22.92 31.68 -16.40
N THR A 5 23.72 31.04 -17.25
CA THR A 5 23.49 29.67 -17.73
C THR A 5 23.72 28.61 -16.62
N ARG A 6 24.61 28.88 -15.67
CA ARG A 6 24.89 27.96 -14.54
C ARG A 6 23.79 28.01 -13.47
N ASN A 7 23.15 29.16 -13.29
CA ASN A 7 22.00 29.30 -12.38
C ASN A 7 20.72 28.71 -12.99
N ASP A 8 20.49 28.88 -14.28
CA ASP A 8 19.35 28.28 -14.99
C ASP A 8 19.45 26.74 -14.99
N MET A 9 20.65 26.20 -15.17
CA MET A 9 20.87 24.75 -15.10
C MET A 9 20.71 24.17 -13.67
N ARG A 10 21.14 24.91 -12.62
CA ARG A 10 20.89 24.55 -11.23
C ARG A 10 19.41 24.61 -10.88
N GLN A 11 18.70 25.63 -11.33
CA GLN A 11 17.26 25.77 -11.12
C GLN A 11 16.47 24.64 -11.79
N LYS A 12 16.82 24.28 -13.03
CA LYS A 12 16.20 23.13 -13.73
C LYS A 12 16.51 21.79 -13.07
N LEU A 13 17.73 21.61 -12.56
CA LEU A 13 18.09 20.39 -11.82
C LEU A 13 17.35 20.31 -10.47
N HIS A 14 17.19 21.44 -9.77
CA HIS A 14 16.37 21.49 -8.54
C HIS A 14 14.89 21.21 -8.81
N HIS A 15 14.34 21.70 -9.93
CA HIS A 15 12.97 21.39 -10.34
C HIS A 15 12.78 19.90 -10.66
N ILE A 16 13.73 19.27 -11.36
CA ILE A 16 13.69 17.83 -11.66
C ILE A 16 13.83 17.01 -10.37
N ILE A 17 14.72 17.37 -9.46
CA ILE A 17 14.88 16.71 -8.15
C ILE A 17 13.62 16.89 -7.31
N PHE A 18 13.00 18.06 -7.32
CA PHE A 18 11.75 18.32 -6.60
C PHE A 18 10.56 17.53 -7.16
N ILE A 19 10.46 17.41 -8.49
CA ILE A 19 9.43 16.59 -9.16
C ILE A 19 9.64 15.10 -8.85
N VAL A 20 10.89 14.62 -8.86
CA VAL A 20 11.21 13.23 -8.53
C VAL A 20 10.98 12.95 -7.04
N MET A 21 11.34 13.88 -6.15
CA MET A 21 11.01 13.77 -4.70
C MET A 21 9.51 13.84 -4.44
N ALA A 22 8.78 14.72 -5.14
CA ALA A 22 7.33 14.79 -5.05
C ALA A 22 6.67 13.51 -5.58
N ALA A 23 7.17 12.92 -6.67
CA ALA A 23 6.71 11.63 -7.19
C ALA A 23 7.03 10.47 -6.23
N LEU A 24 8.20 10.47 -5.56
CA LEU A 24 8.56 9.48 -4.53
C LEU A 24 7.72 9.63 -3.25
N LEU A 25 7.36 10.85 -2.86
CA LEU A 25 6.44 11.13 -1.76
C LEU A 25 5.00 10.72 -2.10
N MET A 26 4.59 10.87 -3.36
CA MET A 26 3.27 10.41 -3.84
C MET A 26 3.18 8.88 -3.89
N VAL A 27 4.25 8.16 -4.22
CA VAL A 27 4.30 6.68 -4.19
C VAL A 27 4.33 6.14 -2.74
N GLY A 28 4.85 6.91 -1.78
CA GLY A 28 4.80 6.56 -0.35
C GLY A 28 3.45 6.82 0.32
N CYS A 29 2.57 7.63 -0.28
CA CYS A 29 1.24 7.96 0.26
C CYS A 29 0.07 7.20 -0.40
N THR A 30 0.31 6.35 -1.40
CA THR A 30 -0.73 5.52 -2.04
C THR A 30 -0.93 4.16 -1.37
N GLY A 31 -0.63 4.04 -0.08
CA GLY A 31 -0.79 2.84 0.74
C GLY A 31 -1.92 2.93 1.78
N LYS A 32 -2.76 3.96 1.76
CA LYS A 32 -4.11 3.93 2.32
C LYS A 32 -5.07 4.04 1.15
N ASP A 33 -5.42 2.89 0.58
CA ASP A 33 -6.72 2.76 -0.04
C ASP A 33 -7.73 3.09 1.07
N SER A 34 -8.22 4.32 1.08
CA SER A 34 -9.50 4.63 1.68
C SER A 34 -10.53 3.93 0.81
N ARG A 35 -10.65 2.59 0.99
CA ARG A 35 -11.72 1.81 0.38
C ARG A 35 -12.98 2.39 0.94
N SER A 36 -13.72 3.05 0.08
CA SER A 36 -14.99 3.66 0.44
C SER A 36 -15.91 2.53 0.87
N LEU A 37 -16.41 2.58 2.12
CA LEU A 37 -17.46 1.68 2.60
C LEU A 37 -18.78 1.84 1.79
N SER A 38 -18.86 2.85 0.89
CA SER A 38 -19.93 3.00 -0.08
C SER A 38 -20.00 1.87 -1.12
N ASP A 39 -18.92 1.09 -1.27
CA ASP A 39 -18.82 -0.01 -2.25
C ASP A 39 -19.20 -1.38 -1.64
N VAL A 40 -19.66 -1.39 -0.38
CA VAL A 40 -20.14 -2.62 0.28
C VAL A 40 -21.42 -3.08 -0.42
N PRO A 41 -21.49 -4.36 -0.86
CA PRO A 41 -22.67 -4.88 -1.53
C PRO A 41 -23.94 -4.77 -0.68
N GLU A 42 -25.07 -4.41 -1.28
CA GLU A 42 -26.39 -4.35 -0.60
C GLU A 42 -26.85 -5.72 -0.08
N THR A 43 -26.35 -6.79 -0.68
CA THR A 43 -26.63 -8.17 -0.27
C THR A 43 -25.37 -8.97 -0.16
N MET A 44 -25.38 -10.05 0.63
CA MET A 44 -24.27 -11.02 0.62
C MET A 44 -24.07 -11.58 -0.78
N VAL A 45 -22.84 -11.46 -1.27
CA VAL A 45 -22.47 -12.04 -2.58
C VAL A 45 -22.00 -13.47 -2.35
N CYS A 46 -22.84 -14.43 -2.73
CA CYS A 46 -22.49 -15.84 -2.75
C CYS A 46 -21.81 -16.17 -4.10
N THR A 47 -20.51 -16.45 -4.07
CA THR A 47 -19.77 -16.88 -5.26
C THR A 47 -20.07 -18.35 -5.60
N HIS A 48 -19.58 -18.82 -6.75
CA HIS A 48 -19.69 -20.24 -7.10
C HIS A 48 -18.93 -21.12 -6.09
N ALA A 49 -17.75 -20.67 -5.65
CA ALA A 49 -16.96 -21.36 -4.63
C ALA A 49 -17.68 -21.43 -3.29
N ASP A 50 -18.36 -20.34 -2.86
CA ASP A 50 -19.21 -20.36 -1.66
C ASP A 50 -20.32 -21.40 -1.77
N SER A 51 -20.96 -21.50 -2.95
CA SER A 51 -22.03 -22.49 -3.16
C SER A 51 -21.53 -23.93 -3.02
N ILE A 52 -20.31 -24.23 -3.50
CA ILE A 52 -19.67 -25.55 -3.35
C ILE A 52 -19.33 -25.83 -1.88
N ALA A 53 -18.70 -24.86 -1.19
CA ALA A 53 -18.34 -24.99 0.21
C ALA A 53 -19.58 -25.18 1.11
N LEU A 54 -20.64 -24.37 0.89
CA LEU A 54 -21.89 -24.49 1.64
C LEU A 54 -22.62 -25.81 1.36
N ALA A 55 -22.60 -26.32 0.11
CA ALA A 55 -23.15 -27.64 -0.19
C ALA A 55 -22.43 -28.74 0.60
N ALA A 56 -21.10 -28.69 0.70
CA ALA A 56 -20.33 -29.63 1.53
C ALA A 56 -20.70 -29.49 3.03
N ARG A 57 -20.86 -28.27 3.55
CA ARG A 57 -21.29 -28.01 4.92
C ARG A 57 -22.65 -28.67 5.25
N PHE A 58 -23.62 -28.58 4.32
CA PHE A 58 -24.97 -29.13 4.53
C PHE A 58 -25.03 -30.66 4.51
N THR A 59 -23.97 -31.36 4.13
CA THR A 59 -23.89 -32.84 4.27
C THR A 59 -23.75 -33.27 5.73
N GLY A 60 -23.32 -32.37 6.65
CA GLY A 60 -23.00 -32.68 8.03
C GLY A 60 -21.63 -33.34 8.23
N ASP A 61 -20.90 -33.65 7.16
CA ASP A 61 -19.50 -34.10 7.26
C ASP A 61 -18.55 -32.87 7.25
N PHE A 62 -18.20 -32.44 8.46
CA PHE A 62 -17.37 -31.24 8.63
C PHE A 62 -15.90 -31.46 8.26
N ASN A 63 -15.40 -32.72 8.26
CA ASN A 63 -14.07 -33.02 7.72
C ASN A 63 -14.05 -32.89 6.18
N HIS A 64 -15.10 -33.36 5.51
CA HIS A 64 -15.27 -33.13 4.08
C HIS A 64 -15.40 -31.64 3.77
N PHE A 65 -16.19 -30.90 4.56
CA PHE A 65 -16.32 -29.45 4.41
C PHE A 65 -14.96 -28.72 4.53
N LEU A 66 -14.12 -29.10 5.49
CA LEU A 66 -12.76 -28.57 5.62
C LEU A 66 -11.92 -28.85 4.36
N ALA A 67 -11.90 -30.09 3.90
CA ALA A 67 -11.12 -30.50 2.73
C ALA A 67 -11.54 -29.73 1.46
N VAL A 68 -12.84 -29.54 1.26
CA VAL A 68 -13.37 -28.72 0.15
C VAL A 68 -12.97 -27.25 0.30
N THR A 69 -13.10 -26.69 1.49
CA THR A 69 -12.71 -25.30 1.77
C THR A 69 -11.22 -25.07 1.50
N ASP A 70 -10.36 -25.99 1.95
CA ASP A 70 -8.90 -25.92 1.73
C ASP A 70 -8.57 -25.99 0.22
N SER A 71 -9.20 -26.91 -0.51
CA SER A 71 -9.01 -27.04 -1.96
C SER A 71 -9.38 -25.78 -2.72
N LEU A 72 -10.51 -25.12 -2.38
CA LEU A 72 -10.97 -23.88 -3.01
C LEU A 72 -10.07 -22.69 -2.62
N ALA A 73 -9.57 -22.66 -1.40
CA ALA A 73 -8.63 -21.64 -0.96
C ALA A 73 -7.27 -21.76 -1.65
N ASP A 74 -6.74 -22.98 -1.77
CA ASP A 74 -5.48 -23.25 -2.47
C ASP A 74 -5.58 -22.94 -3.98
N ALA A 75 -6.76 -23.15 -4.57
CA ALA A 75 -7.06 -22.75 -5.95
C ALA A 75 -7.21 -21.22 -6.13
N GLY A 76 -7.28 -20.45 -5.03
CA GLY A 76 -7.51 -19.02 -5.05
C GLY A 76 -8.95 -18.61 -5.39
N GLU A 77 -9.90 -19.54 -5.30
CA GLU A 77 -11.32 -19.31 -5.59
C GLU A 77 -12.07 -18.73 -4.39
N LEU A 78 -11.57 -18.94 -3.18
CA LEU A 78 -12.04 -18.29 -1.96
C LEU A 78 -11.01 -17.27 -1.46
N SER A 79 -11.51 -16.12 -0.98
CA SER A 79 -10.66 -15.18 -0.24
C SER A 79 -10.23 -15.79 1.12
N GLN A 80 -9.14 -15.29 1.69
CA GLN A 80 -8.67 -15.74 3.00
C GLN A 80 -9.75 -15.54 4.09
N ILE A 81 -10.50 -14.43 4.03
CA ILE A 81 -11.59 -14.12 4.98
C ILE A 81 -12.68 -15.20 4.92
N ARG A 82 -13.12 -15.56 3.70
CA ARG A 82 -14.15 -16.60 3.51
C ARG A 82 -13.65 -17.97 3.92
N ALA A 83 -12.47 -18.35 3.47
CA ALA A 83 -11.87 -19.63 3.81
C ALA A 83 -11.71 -19.82 5.32
N ASP A 84 -11.16 -18.81 6.02
CA ASP A 84 -10.96 -18.89 7.47
C ASP A 84 -12.28 -18.80 8.24
N GLY A 85 -13.25 -18.04 7.74
CA GLY A 85 -14.60 -18.06 8.28
C GLY A 85 -15.24 -19.45 8.22
N TYR A 86 -15.12 -20.14 7.08
CA TYR A 86 -15.64 -21.51 6.90
C TYR A 86 -14.89 -22.54 7.75
N ARG A 87 -13.55 -22.45 7.85
CA ARG A 87 -12.73 -23.29 8.75
C ARG A 87 -13.15 -23.10 10.19
N GLY A 88 -13.36 -21.85 10.61
CA GLY A 88 -13.85 -21.54 11.96
C GLY A 88 -15.17 -22.24 12.26
N VAL A 89 -16.15 -22.13 11.35
CA VAL A 89 -17.44 -22.82 11.50
C VAL A 89 -17.29 -24.33 11.53
N ALA A 90 -16.44 -24.93 10.69
CA ALA A 90 -16.21 -26.37 10.66
C ALA A 90 -15.59 -26.86 11.99
N TYR A 91 -14.57 -26.18 12.49
CA TYR A 91 -13.92 -26.53 13.75
C TYR A 91 -14.85 -26.35 14.96
N PHE A 92 -15.73 -25.35 14.93
CA PHE A 92 -16.78 -25.20 15.93
C PHE A 92 -17.69 -26.46 15.99
N GLN A 93 -18.15 -26.92 14.82
CA GLN A 93 -19.01 -28.11 14.72
C GLN A 93 -18.29 -29.41 15.11
N LEU A 94 -16.97 -29.45 14.95
CA LEU A 94 -16.11 -30.56 15.40
C LEU A 94 -15.75 -30.46 16.91
N GLY A 95 -16.22 -29.45 17.64
CA GLY A 95 -15.90 -29.23 19.05
C GLY A 95 -14.46 -28.75 19.31
N GLN A 96 -13.74 -28.30 18.28
CA GLN A 96 -12.36 -27.84 18.38
C GLN A 96 -12.31 -26.31 18.52
N ILE A 97 -12.66 -25.85 19.70
CA ILE A 97 -12.95 -24.43 19.97
C ILE A 97 -11.72 -23.54 19.80
N ASP A 98 -10.53 -23.96 20.22
CA ASP A 98 -9.33 -23.14 20.10
C ASP A 98 -8.93 -22.93 18.63
N LYS A 99 -9.06 -23.96 17.79
CA LYS A 99 -8.87 -23.82 16.34
C LYS A 99 -9.91 -22.91 15.70
N CYS A 100 -11.17 -23.05 16.10
CA CYS A 100 -12.23 -22.17 15.67
C CYS A 100 -11.88 -20.71 15.96
N ILE A 101 -11.48 -20.38 17.19
CA ILE A 101 -11.08 -19.03 17.60
C ILE A 101 -9.93 -18.52 16.75
N GLU A 102 -8.91 -19.33 16.49
CA GLU A 102 -7.73 -18.93 15.73
C GLU A 102 -8.07 -18.61 14.27
N TYR A 103 -8.85 -19.47 13.61
CA TYR A 103 -9.28 -19.19 12.23
C TYR A 103 -10.22 -17.98 12.14
N LEU A 104 -11.15 -17.82 13.07
CA LEU A 104 -12.02 -16.63 13.09
C LEU A 104 -11.22 -15.34 13.38
N ARG A 105 -10.18 -15.39 14.21
CA ARG A 105 -9.25 -14.26 14.39
C ARG A 105 -8.48 -13.94 13.11
N SER A 106 -8.01 -14.97 12.41
CA SER A 106 -7.35 -14.79 11.11
C SER A 106 -8.29 -14.12 10.10
N ALA A 107 -9.55 -14.56 10.03
CA ALA A 107 -10.56 -13.97 9.14
C ALA A 107 -10.77 -12.46 9.38
N ILE A 108 -10.65 -12.00 10.63
CA ILE A 108 -10.85 -10.58 11.00
C ILE A 108 -9.54 -9.83 11.32
N ALA A 109 -8.39 -10.36 10.93
CA ALA A 109 -7.08 -9.77 11.25
C ALA A 109 -6.85 -8.41 10.58
N ASP A 110 -7.39 -8.18 9.39
CA ASP A 110 -7.33 -6.87 8.72
C ASP A 110 -8.38 -5.92 9.32
N GLU A 111 -7.94 -4.72 9.73
CA GLU A 111 -8.87 -3.72 10.27
C GLU A 111 -9.78 -3.10 9.20
N ASN A 112 -9.38 -3.21 7.92
CA ASN A 112 -10.10 -2.66 6.77
C ASN A 112 -10.44 -3.78 5.78
N PRO A 113 -11.53 -4.53 6.00
CA PRO A 113 -11.92 -5.62 5.13
C PRO A 113 -12.23 -5.14 3.71
N PRO A 114 -11.92 -5.96 2.67
CA PRO A 114 -12.37 -5.67 1.31
C PRO A 114 -13.89 -5.56 1.26
N ALA A 115 -14.42 -4.60 0.47
CA ALA A 115 -15.87 -4.41 0.33
C ALA A 115 -16.59 -5.70 -0.12
N ALA A 116 -15.96 -6.48 -1.00
CA ALA A 116 -16.51 -7.75 -1.48
C ALA A 116 -16.67 -8.84 -0.39
N ASP A 117 -15.87 -8.78 0.67
CA ASP A 117 -15.88 -9.76 1.77
C ASP A 117 -16.39 -9.15 3.09
N PHE A 118 -16.97 -7.95 3.01
CA PHE A 118 -17.38 -7.21 4.21
C PHE A 118 -18.36 -8.00 5.10
N TRP A 119 -19.37 -8.62 4.50
CA TRP A 119 -20.38 -9.37 5.26
C TRP A 119 -19.81 -10.65 5.88
N GLU A 120 -18.95 -11.37 5.17
CA GLU A 120 -18.26 -12.56 5.69
C GLU A 120 -17.31 -12.20 6.83
N TYR A 121 -16.64 -11.05 6.72
CA TYR A 121 -15.82 -10.51 7.81
C TYR A 121 -16.66 -10.20 9.06
N ILE A 122 -17.82 -9.55 8.89
CA ILE A 122 -18.74 -9.25 9.99
C ILE A 122 -19.25 -10.55 10.61
N HIS A 123 -19.68 -11.53 9.80
CA HIS A 123 -20.15 -12.83 10.31
C HIS A 123 -19.06 -13.60 11.06
N ALA A 124 -17.84 -13.65 10.53
CA ALA A 124 -16.72 -14.30 11.22
C ALA A 124 -16.44 -13.61 12.57
N GLY A 125 -16.48 -12.27 12.58
CA GLY A 125 -16.31 -11.51 13.80
C GLY A 125 -17.42 -11.70 14.83
N THR A 126 -18.68 -11.74 14.40
CA THR A 126 -19.85 -12.00 15.26
C THR A 126 -19.76 -13.40 15.87
N ASN A 127 -19.45 -14.43 15.07
CA ASN A 127 -19.23 -15.78 15.57
C ASN A 127 -18.09 -15.84 16.60
N LEU A 128 -16.99 -15.14 16.33
CA LEU A 128 -15.86 -15.06 17.27
C LEU A 128 -16.28 -14.43 18.60
N VAL A 129 -17.08 -13.37 18.58
CA VAL A 129 -17.58 -12.71 19.79
C VAL A 129 -18.43 -13.67 20.62
N ILE A 130 -19.37 -14.40 20.00
CA ILE A 130 -20.23 -15.38 20.66
C ILE A 130 -19.38 -16.45 21.36
N ILE A 131 -18.38 -16.99 20.65
CA ILE A 131 -17.50 -18.03 21.17
C ILE A 131 -16.62 -17.49 22.30
N LEU A 132 -16.05 -16.30 22.16
CA LEU A 132 -15.24 -15.68 23.21
C LEU A 132 -16.05 -15.43 24.49
N ASN A 133 -17.30 -15.04 24.37
CA ASN A 133 -18.21 -14.91 25.51
C ASN A 133 -18.45 -16.26 26.20
N SER A 134 -18.69 -17.33 25.44
CA SER A 134 -18.85 -18.67 26.00
C SER A 134 -17.59 -19.15 26.70
N GLN A 135 -16.40 -18.77 26.19
CA GLN A 135 -15.11 -19.08 26.81
C GLN A 135 -14.70 -18.09 27.92
N ARG A 136 -15.60 -17.19 28.33
CA ARG A 136 -15.37 -16.15 29.36
C ARG A 136 -14.23 -15.19 29.05
N ASN A 137 -13.84 -15.06 27.75
CA ASN A 137 -12.83 -14.10 27.30
C ASN A 137 -13.49 -12.76 26.98
N TYR A 138 -14.08 -12.16 27.99
CA TYR A 138 -14.94 -10.97 27.89
C TYR A 138 -14.19 -9.73 27.34
N ASP A 139 -12.92 -9.58 27.65
CA ASP A 139 -12.07 -8.48 27.21
C ASP A 139 -11.90 -8.47 25.68
N SER A 140 -11.59 -9.63 25.12
CA SER A 140 -11.45 -9.78 23.66
C SER A 140 -12.81 -9.67 22.96
N ALA A 141 -13.85 -10.29 23.52
CA ALA A 141 -15.22 -10.19 23.01
C ALA A 141 -15.65 -8.72 22.92
N MET A 142 -15.50 -7.94 23.99
CA MET A 142 -15.90 -6.53 24.04
C MET A 142 -15.15 -5.68 22.99
N ARG A 143 -13.83 -5.83 22.88
CA ARG A 143 -13.03 -5.07 21.89
C ARG A 143 -13.46 -5.35 20.46
N ILE A 144 -13.67 -6.63 20.13
CA ILE A 144 -14.11 -7.03 18.79
C ILE A 144 -15.51 -6.52 18.52
N THR A 145 -16.45 -6.71 19.46
CA THR A 145 -17.83 -6.23 19.34
C THR A 145 -17.89 -4.73 19.04
N LEU A 146 -17.18 -3.89 19.81
CA LEU A 146 -17.17 -2.45 19.62
C LEU A 146 -16.56 -2.06 18.25
N ARG A 147 -15.53 -2.77 17.78
CA ARG A 147 -14.95 -2.56 16.45
C ARG A 147 -15.96 -2.86 15.35
N LEU A 148 -16.65 -4.01 15.41
CA LEU A 148 -17.65 -4.41 14.42
C LEU A 148 -18.85 -3.47 14.39
N ILE A 149 -19.35 -3.05 15.56
CA ILE A 149 -20.41 -2.04 15.67
C ILE A 149 -20.00 -0.74 14.98
N ASN A 150 -18.76 -0.28 15.20
CA ASN A 150 -18.26 0.94 14.58
C ASN A 150 -18.15 0.83 13.06
N LEU A 151 -17.74 -0.33 12.53
CA LEU A 151 -17.71 -0.58 11.09
C LEU A 151 -19.12 -0.59 10.49
N LEU A 152 -20.06 -1.33 11.10
CA LEU A 152 -21.44 -1.44 10.62
C LEU A 152 -22.21 -0.11 10.64
N LYS A 153 -21.95 0.75 11.61
CA LYS A 153 -22.57 2.09 11.68
C LYS A 153 -22.14 3.03 10.55
N GLN A 154 -21.06 2.71 9.85
CA GLN A 154 -20.60 3.50 8.69
C GLN A 154 -21.21 3.01 7.37
N VAL A 155 -21.94 1.90 7.38
CA VAL A 155 -22.56 1.29 6.21
C VAL A 155 -24.06 1.49 6.30
N ASP A 156 -24.61 2.29 5.38
CA ASP A 156 -26.07 2.49 5.28
C ASP A 156 -26.69 1.34 4.47
N ASN A 157 -26.96 0.22 5.16
CA ASN A 157 -27.45 -1.00 4.55
C ASN A 157 -28.46 -1.68 5.50
N PRO A 158 -29.61 -2.17 4.98
CA PRO A 158 -30.58 -2.90 5.78
C PRO A 158 -30.02 -4.12 6.53
N LEU A 159 -29.02 -4.82 5.96
CA LEU A 159 -28.36 -5.96 6.62
C LEU A 159 -27.63 -5.55 7.89
N SER A 160 -27.15 -4.30 7.96
CA SER A 160 -26.49 -3.79 9.18
C SER A 160 -27.37 -3.87 10.41
N ALA A 161 -28.69 -3.69 10.25
CA ALA A 161 -29.62 -3.76 11.39
C ALA A 161 -29.68 -5.16 12.01
N SER A 162 -29.65 -6.23 11.19
CA SER A 162 -29.66 -7.62 11.65
C SER A 162 -28.37 -7.97 12.40
N GLU A 163 -27.20 -7.50 11.91
CA GLU A 163 -25.93 -7.74 12.57
C GLU A 163 -25.78 -6.91 13.85
N LEU A 164 -26.22 -5.65 13.83
CA LEU A 164 -26.13 -4.76 14.97
C LEU A 164 -27.00 -5.23 16.14
N GLN A 165 -28.20 -5.78 15.92
CA GLN A 165 -29.00 -6.35 17.01
C GLN A 165 -28.24 -7.49 17.71
N THR A 166 -27.61 -8.39 16.96
CA THR A 166 -26.83 -9.52 17.52
C THR A 166 -25.60 -9.03 18.27
N LEU A 167 -24.85 -8.07 17.71
CA LEU A 167 -23.65 -7.53 18.36
C LEU A 167 -23.99 -6.75 19.65
N TYR A 168 -25.10 -6.00 19.66
CA TYR A 168 -25.54 -5.32 20.88
C TYR A 168 -26.09 -6.30 21.93
N LEU A 169 -26.71 -7.41 21.51
CA LEU A 169 -27.05 -8.52 22.40
C LEU A 169 -25.76 -9.08 23.05
N CYS A 170 -24.77 -9.47 22.23
CA CYS A 170 -23.48 -9.97 22.72
C CYS A 170 -22.77 -8.98 23.65
N LEU A 171 -22.85 -7.66 23.36
CA LEU A 171 -22.30 -6.63 24.23
C LEU A 171 -23.03 -6.57 25.58
N GLY A 172 -24.35 -6.72 25.57
CA GLY A 172 -25.16 -6.81 26.76
C GLY A 172 -24.77 -8.03 27.60
N ASP A 173 -24.68 -9.21 26.99
CA ASP A 173 -24.27 -10.43 27.65
C ASP A 173 -22.86 -10.31 28.27
N THR A 174 -21.90 -9.79 27.50
CA THR A 174 -20.54 -9.54 28.01
C THR A 174 -20.56 -8.65 29.24
N LYS A 175 -21.30 -7.55 29.19
CA LYS A 175 -21.41 -6.59 30.31
C LYS A 175 -22.14 -7.21 31.50
N MET A 176 -23.17 -8.03 31.26
CA MET A 176 -23.89 -8.76 32.31
C MET A 176 -22.95 -9.70 33.07
N MET A 177 -22.13 -10.47 32.34
CA MET A 177 -21.15 -11.40 32.91
C MET A 177 -20.02 -10.66 33.67
N LEU A 178 -19.76 -9.41 33.36
CA LEU A 178 -18.84 -8.53 34.08
C LEU A 178 -19.51 -7.77 35.25
N GLU A 179 -20.74 -8.14 35.61
CA GLU A 179 -21.57 -7.50 36.67
C GLU A 179 -21.90 -6.02 36.41
N ARG A 180 -21.72 -5.54 35.15
CA ARG A 180 -22.04 -4.16 34.70
C ARG A 180 -23.50 -4.08 34.25
N ARG A 181 -24.44 -4.38 35.18
CA ARG A 181 -25.86 -4.62 34.86
C ARG A 181 -26.54 -3.43 34.18
N GLU A 182 -26.33 -2.20 34.65
CA GLU A 182 -26.94 -1.00 34.05
C GLU A 182 -26.52 -0.82 32.59
N GLU A 183 -25.22 -0.96 32.34
CA GLU A 183 -24.69 -0.87 30.98
C GLU A 183 -25.10 -2.04 30.08
N ALA A 184 -25.35 -3.22 30.66
CA ALA A 184 -25.89 -4.35 29.94
C ALA A 184 -27.31 -4.06 29.46
N VAL A 185 -28.17 -3.51 30.35
CA VAL A 185 -29.54 -3.09 30.02
C VAL A 185 -29.54 -2.03 28.91
N GLU A 186 -28.64 -1.06 28.95
CA GLU A 186 -28.48 -0.10 27.86
C GLU A 186 -28.17 -0.79 26.53
N SER A 187 -27.25 -1.78 26.53
CA SER A 187 -26.89 -2.53 25.32
C SER A 187 -28.06 -3.37 24.81
N TYR A 188 -28.82 -4.01 25.68
CA TYR A 188 -30.03 -4.73 25.30
C TYR A 188 -31.12 -3.81 24.73
N ASN A 189 -31.27 -2.62 25.27
CA ASN A 189 -32.19 -1.64 24.71
C ASN A 189 -31.72 -1.17 23.32
N GLU A 190 -30.42 -0.97 23.11
CA GLU A 190 -29.87 -0.68 21.78
C GLU A 190 -30.14 -1.86 20.81
N ALA A 191 -29.90 -3.11 21.23
CA ALA A 191 -30.25 -4.28 20.40
C ALA A 191 -31.72 -4.23 19.96
N TYR A 192 -32.63 -3.92 20.87
CA TYR A 192 -34.04 -3.81 20.56
C TYR A 192 -34.38 -2.63 19.62
N GLN A 193 -33.68 -1.49 19.72
CA GLN A 193 -33.86 -0.40 18.75
C GLN A 193 -33.47 -0.85 17.34
N TRP A 194 -32.46 -1.73 17.19
CA TRP A 194 -32.10 -2.30 15.90
C TRP A 194 -33.10 -3.37 15.44
N VAL A 195 -33.66 -4.17 16.35
CA VAL A 195 -34.79 -5.07 16.05
C VAL A 195 -35.95 -4.30 15.41
N LEU A 196 -36.33 -3.14 15.95
CA LEU A 196 -37.39 -2.30 15.40
C LEU A 196 -37.10 -1.71 14.02
N ARG A 197 -35.83 -1.60 13.64
CA ARG A 197 -35.37 -1.11 12.32
C ARG A 197 -35.22 -2.23 11.29
N THR A 198 -35.23 -3.48 11.72
CA THR A 198 -35.06 -4.63 10.82
C THR A 198 -36.29 -4.74 9.92
N PRO A 199 -36.12 -4.84 8.58
CA PRO A 199 -37.23 -4.89 7.65
C PRO A 199 -38.08 -6.16 7.84
N ASN A 200 -39.38 -6.00 8.05
CA ASN A 200 -40.32 -7.11 8.23
C ASN A 200 -40.72 -7.80 6.94
N ASN A 201 -40.33 -7.29 5.76
CA ASN A 201 -41.08 -7.53 4.52
C ASN A 201 -40.43 -8.46 3.52
N ALA A 202 -39.14 -8.79 3.60
CA ALA A 202 -38.51 -9.49 2.47
C ALA A 202 -38.36 -11.00 2.70
N THR A 203 -38.01 -11.42 3.91
CA THR A 203 -37.87 -12.84 4.29
C THR A 203 -38.27 -13.00 5.75
N CYS A 204 -38.85 -14.15 6.13
CA CYS A 204 -39.19 -14.45 7.52
C CYS A 204 -37.93 -14.59 8.41
N ARG A 205 -36.76 -14.81 7.82
CA ARG A 205 -35.51 -15.05 8.55
C ARG A 205 -35.05 -13.87 9.42
N PRO A 206 -35.03 -12.60 8.96
CA PRO A 206 -34.68 -11.47 9.80
C PRO A 206 -35.64 -11.28 10.99
N LEU A 207 -36.91 -11.57 10.79
CA LEU A 207 -37.91 -11.46 11.85
C LEU A 207 -37.74 -12.58 12.89
N ALA A 208 -37.46 -13.82 12.46
CA ALA A 208 -37.13 -14.93 13.37
C ALA A 208 -35.88 -14.61 14.21
N ALA A 209 -34.81 -14.08 13.59
CA ALA A 209 -33.61 -13.62 14.30
C ALA A 209 -33.91 -12.49 15.30
N SER A 210 -34.84 -11.60 14.98
CA SER A 210 -35.30 -10.55 15.90
C SER A 210 -36.04 -11.14 17.12
N ILE A 211 -36.86 -12.18 16.91
CA ILE A 211 -37.51 -12.89 18.01
C ILE A 211 -36.48 -13.60 18.90
N GLU A 212 -35.50 -14.29 18.31
CA GLU A 212 -34.40 -14.92 19.03
C GLU A 212 -33.60 -13.89 19.84
N THR A 213 -33.31 -12.73 19.29
CA THR A 213 -32.60 -11.64 20.01
C THR A 213 -33.38 -11.22 21.26
N VAL A 214 -34.70 -10.99 21.13
CA VAL A 214 -35.55 -10.57 22.27
C VAL A 214 -35.76 -11.72 23.27
N GLU A 215 -35.84 -12.96 22.80
CA GLU A 215 -35.88 -14.16 23.62
C GLU A 215 -34.64 -14.30 24.49
N ASN A 216 -33.43 -14.17 23.89
CA ASN A 216 -32.17 -14.23 24.63
C ASN A 216 -32.05 -13.12 25.67
N ILE A 217 -32.54 -11.89 25.38
CA ILE A 217 -32.60 -10.80 26.36
C ILE A 217 -33.54 -11.17 27.53
N ALA A 218 -34.72 -11.73 27.22
CA ALA A 218 -35.65 -12.19 28.24
C ALA A 218 -35.02 -13.27 29.13
N ALA A 219 -34.40 -14.28 28.53
CA ALA A 219 -33.69 -15.35 29.21
C ALA A 219 -32.54 -14.82 30.10
N SER A 220 -31.74 -13.88 29.58
CA SER A 220 -30.67 -13.22 30.36
C SER A 220 -31.23 -12.50 31.59
N HIS A 221 -32.32 -11.74 31.43
CA HIS A 221 -32.95 -11.06 32.57
C HIS A 221 -33.48 -12.05 33.61
N ILE A 222 -34.12 -13.16 33.17
CA ILE A 222 -34.61 -14.25 34.06
C ILE A 222 -33.43 -14.87 34.83
N ASN A 223 -32.38 -15.25 34.14
CA ASN A 223 -31.20 -15.89 34.72
C ASN A 223 -30.48 -15.02 35.75
N HIS A 224 -30.55 -13.70 35.60
CA HIS A 224 -29.95 -12.73 36.53
C HIS A 224 -30.94 -12.12 37.52
N GLN A 225 -32.14 -12.72 37.66
CA GLN A 225 -33.19 -12.29 38.57
C GLN A 225 -33.62 -10.82 38.38
N MET A 226 -33.71 -10.40 37.10
CA MET A 226 -34.08 -9.04 36.71
C MET A 226 -35.51 -9.02 36.15
N GLU A 227 -36.10 -7.81 36.04
CA GLU A 227 -37.42 -7.65 35.42
C GLU A 227 -37.41 -8.07 33.95
N ALA A 228 -38.08 -9.16 33.64
CA ALA A 228 -38.10 -9.74 32.30
C ALA A 228 -39.47 -9.63 31.61
N GLY A 229 -40.53 -9.26 32.31
CA GLY A 229 -41.90 -9.28 31.78
C GLY A 229 -42.07 -8.49 30.48
N ILE A 230 -41.50 -7.31 30.43
CA ILE A 230 -41.54 -6.46 29.22
C ILE A 230 -40.87 -7.13 28.00
N TRP A 231 -39.83 -7.91 28.23
CA TRP A 231 -39.10 -8.58 27.13
C TRP A 231 -39.91 -9.75 26.59
N VAL A 232 -40.58 -10.50 27.47
CA VAL A 232 -41.51 -11.58 27.08
C VAL A 232 -42.70 -11.02 26.30
N ASP A 233 -43.25 -9.86 26.67
CA ASP A 233 -44.32 -9.19 25.94
C ASP A 233 -43.85 -8.69 24.58
N ARG A 234 -42.63 -8.16 24.47
CA ARG A 234 -42.01 -7.78 23.20
C ARG A 234 -41.79 -8.99 22.27
N MET A 235 -41.32 -10.12 22.83
CA MET A 235 -41.18 -11.37 22.10
C MET A 235 -42.53 -11.86 21.54
N ASP A 236 -43.56 -11.87 22.37
CA ASP A 236 -44.93 -12.29 21.97
C ASP A 236 -45.50 -11.37 20.87
N SER A 237 -45.24 -10.06 20.96
CA SER A 237 -45.63 -9.08 19.95
C SER A 237 -44.94 -9.32 18.61
N LEU A 238 -43.63 -9.59 18.59
CA LEU A 238 -42.90 -9.92 17.36
C LEU A 238 -43.39 -11.26 16.77
N LEU A 239 -43.65 -12.26 17.63
CA LEU A 239 -44.17 -13.54 17.21
C LEU A 239 -45.54 -13.41 16.54
N ALA A 240 -46.43 -12.57 17.05
CA ALA A 240 -47.72 -12.29 16.41
C ALA A 240 -47.59 -11.71 14.99
N VAL A 241 -46.54 -10.90 14.74
CA VAL A 241 -46.20 -10.40 13.40
C VAL A 241 -45.65 -11.52 12.52
N TYR A 242 -44.80 -12.40 13.09
CA TYR A 242 -44.18 -13.52 12.35
C TYR A 242 -45.19 -14.54 11.88
N GLU A 243 -46.14 -14.94 12.76
CA GLU A 243 -47.17 -15.95 12.48
C GLU A 243 -48.03 -15.66 11.25
N VAL A 244 -48.29 -14.38 10.94
CA VAL A 244 -49.09 -13.97 9.80
C VAL A 244 -48.29 -13.84 8.52
N GLN A 245 -46.98 -14.04 8.57
CA GLN A 245 -46.14 -13.95 7.36
C GLN A 245 -46.38 -15.18 6.44
N PRO A 246 -46.49 -15.00 5.12
CA PRO A 246 -46.76 -16.11 4.19
C PRO A 246 -45.65 -17.17 4.15
N LYS A 247 -44.45 -16.84 4.62
CA LYS A 247 -43.27 -17.73 4.64
C LYS A 247 -42.85 -18.09 6.06
N ALA A 248 -43.69 -17.86 7.06
CA ALA A 248 -43.42 -18.30 8.43
C ALA A 248 -43.27 -19.81 8.47
N ILE A 249 -42.27 -20.28 9.20
CA ILE A 249 -42.03 -21.71 9.38
C ILE A 249 -42.85 -22.19 10.57
N ASP A 250 -43.83 -23.03 10.32
CA ASP A 250 -44.78 -23.51 11.35
C ASP A 250 -44.09 -24.11 12.57
N LYS A 251 -42.97 -24.84 12.37
CA LYS A 251 -42.18 -25.38 13.46
C LYS A 251 -41.57 -24.28 14.33
N GLU A 252 -41.01 -23.22 13.73
CA GLU A 252 -40.41 -22.09 14.48
C GLU A 252 -41.51 -21.33 15.26
N VAL A 253 -42.66 -21.06 14.63
CA VAL A 253 -43.79 -20.42 15.29
C VAL A 253 -44.21 -21.20 16.52
N LYS A 254 -44.38 -22.53 16.41
CA LYS A 254 -44.73 -23.40 17.55
C LYS A 254 -43.66 -23.40 18.64
N THR A 255 -42.40 -23.40 18.27
CA THR A 255 -41.28 -23.34 19.22
C THR A 255 -41.27 -22.01 19.97
N PHE A 256 -41.32 -20.87 19.27
CA PHE A 256 -41.36 -19.56 19.91
C PHE A 256 -42.60 -19.36 20.79
N ARG A 257 -43.77 -19.89 20.35
CA ARG A 257 -44.98 -19.85 21.17
C ARG A 257 -44.81 -20.63 22.47
N ALA A 258 -44.17 -21.81 22.44
CA ALA A 258 -43.85 -22.58 23.60
C ALA A 258 -42.89 -21.84 24.53
N LEU A 259 -41.81 -21.23 24.00
CA LEU A 259 -40.83 -20.44 24.76
C LEU A 259 -41.49 -19.22 25.45
N VAL A 260 -42.41 -18.52 24.79
CA VAL A 260 -43.21 -17.45 25.44
C VAL A 260 -43.93 -17.98 26.67
N LEU A 261 -44.56 -19.18 26.59
CA LEU A 261 -45.23 -19.78 27.72
C LEU A 261 -44.26 -20.14 28.86
N LEU A 262 -43.10 -20.69 28.52
CA LEU A 262 -42.07 -21.03 29.52
C LEU A 262 -41.56 -19.76 30.22
N HIS A 263 -41.20 -18.71 29.50
CA HIS A 263 -40.70 -17.47 30.09
C HIS A 263 -41.77 -16.73 30.90
N ARG A 264 -43.06 -16.80 30.48
CA ARG A 264 -44.17 -16.32 31.35
C ARG A 264 -44.27 -17.11 32.65
N ALA A 265 -44.09 -18.44 32.63
CA ALA A 265 -44.03 -19.24 33.85
C ALA A 265 -42.89 -18.82 34.76
N GLN A 266 -41.68 -18.65 34.22
CA GLN A 266 -40.50 -18.21 34.95
C GLN A 266 -40.69 -16.80 35.54
N VAL A 267 -41.19 -15.83 34.78
CA VAL A 267 -41.48 -14.47 35.27
C VAL A 267 -42.53 -14.47 36.36
N CYS A 268 -43.61 -15.25 36.23
CA CYS A 268 -44.62 -15.37 37.27
C CYS A 268 -44.04 -16.02 38.52
N GLN A 269 -43.17 -17.03 38.41
CA GLN A 269 -42.48 -17.66 39.55
C GLN A 269 -41.62 -16.65 40.29
N MET A 270 -40.81 -15.85 39.57
CA MET A 270 -39.99 -14.78 40.14
C MET A 270 -40.82 -13.72 40.88
N GLN A 271 -42.04 -13.47 40.43
CA GLN A 271 -42.98 -12.52 41.04
C GLN A 271 -43.78 -13.12 42.21
N GLY A 272 -43.55 -14.40 42.56
CA GLY A 272 -44.28 -15.09 43.60
C GLY A 272 -45.73 -15.48 43.23
N LYS A 273 -46.09 -15.43 41.93
CA LYS A 273 -47.39 -15.80 41.38
C LYS A 273 -47.44 -17.27 41.02
N GLU A 274 -47.23 -18.16 42.03
CA GLU A 274 -47.04 -19.61 41.82
C GLU A 274 -48.18 -20.28 41.03
N ALA A 275 -49.44 -19.90 41.29
CA ALA A 275 -50.58 -20.50 40.60
C ALA A 275 -50.63 -20.15 39.11
N GLU A 276 -50.26 -18.91 38.76
CA GLU A 276 -50.16 -18.49 37.36
C GLU A 276 -48.94 -19.12 36.67
N ALA A 277 -47.79 -19.16 37.35
CA ALA A 277 -46.59 -19.83 36.90
C ALA A 277 -46.86 -21.29 36.53
N ALA A 278 -47.50 -22.04 37.46
CA ALA A 278 -47.87 -23.41 37.22
C ALA A 278 -48.82 -23.60 36.03
N ARG A 279 -49.78 -22.68 35.85
CA ARG A 279 -50.70 -22.73 34.71
C ARG A 279 -49.95 -22.52 33.38
N TYR A 280 -49.06 -21.55 33.29
CA TYR A 280 -48.27 -21.31 32.06
C TYR A 280 -47.33 -22.48 31.78
N TYR A 281 -46.72 -23.07 32.80
CA TYR A 281 -45.84 -24.22 32.64
C TYR A 281 -46.61 -25.46 32.15
N GLU A 282 -47.81 -25.74 32.65
CA GLU A 282 -48.61 -26.88 32.19
C GLU A 282 -49.09 -26.67 30.73
N GLN A 283 -49.37 -25.41 30.33
CA GLN A 283 -49.62 -25.08 28.92
C GLN A 283 -48.36 -25.31 28.06
N TYR A 284 -47.20 -24.87 28.53
CA TYR A 284 -45.90 -25.12 27.86
C TYR A 284 -45.68 -26.62 27.66
N LYS A 285 -45.79 -27.40 28.73
CA LYS A 285 -45.58 -28.84 28.74
C LYS A 285 -46.50 -29.59 27.78
N SER A 286 -47.67 -29.05 27.51
CA SER A 286 -48.65 -29.63 26.57
C SER A 286 -48.36 -29.34 25.10
N THR A 287 -47.42 -28.45 24.80
CA THR A 287 -47.02 -28.13 23.40
C THR A 287 -46.13 -29.25 22.83
N ASP A 288 -46.04 -29.34 21.51
CA ASP A 288 -45.14 -30.29 20.83
C ASP A 288 -43.69 -30.09 21.27
N TYR A 289 -43.23 -28.81 21.37
CA TYR A 289 -41.89 -28.48 21.83
C TYR A 289 -41.69 -28.80 23.31
N GLY A 290 -42.55 -28.34 24.20
CA GLY A 290 -42.42 -28.55 25.62
C GLY A 290 -42.51 -30.04 26.03
N SER A 291 -43.16 -30.90 25.23
CA SER A 291 -43.19 -32.34 25.40
C SER A 291 -41.97 -33.08 24.84
N SER A 292 -41.20 -32.42 23.94
CA SER A 292 -39.96 -32.95 23.39
C SER A 292 -38.88 -33.08 24.46
N LEU A 293 -37.81 -33.84 24.19
CA LEU A 293 -36.69 -33.95 25.13
C LEU A 293 -36.05 -32.60 25.39
N GLU A 294 -35.77 -31.82 24.32
CA GLU A 294 -35.21 -30.48 24.36
C GLU A 294 -36.07 -29.54 25.21
N GLY A 295 -37.38 -29.46 24.93
CA GLY A 295 -38.27 -28.59 25.68
C GLY A 295 -38.36 -28.98 27.15
N ARG A 296 -38.37 -30.28 27.51
CA ARG A 296 -38.33 -30.72 28.90
C ARG A 296 -37.08 -30.30 29.62
N ILE A 297 -35.91 -30.32 28.95
CA ILE A 297 -34.65 -29.85 29.53
C ILE A 297 -34.69 -28.35 29.74
N ASN A 298 -35.14 -27.57 28.75
CA ASN A 298 -35.29 -26.10 28.88
C ASN A 298 -36.25 -25.71 30.00
N GLY A 299 -37.25 -26.57 30.32
CA GLY A 299 -38.15 -26.36 31.44
C GLY A 299 -37.58 -26.69 32.80
N CYS A 300 -36.41 -27.32 32.90
CA CYS A 300 -35.85 -27.77 34.19
C CYS A 300 -35.51 -26.63 35.14
N ASP A 301 -35.08 -25.48 34.67
CA ASP A 301 -34.77 -24.33 35.53
C ASP A 301 -36.04 -23.84 36.26
N TYR A 302 -37.16 -23.71 35.52
CA TYR A 302 -38.46 -23.44 36.16
C TYR A 302 -38.83 -24.51 37.21
N LEU A 303 -38.66 -25.80 36.86
CA LEU A 303 -39.00 -26.91 37.79
C LEU A 303 -38.17 -26.86 39.08
N VAL A 304 -36.90 -26.51 38.98
CA VAL A 304 -36.01 -26.35 40.12
C VAL A 304 -36.44 -25.15 40.98
N GLU A 305 -36.76 -24.00 40.39
CA GLU A 305 -37.25 -22.83 41.11
C GLU A 305 -38.63 -23.01 41.75
N ALA A 306 -39.50 -23.76 41.06
CA ALA A 306 -40.80 -24.17 41.59
C ALA A 306 -40.74 -25.36 42.56
N HIS A 307 -39.54 -25.79 43.02
CA HIS A 307 -39.30 -26.92 43.90
C HIS A 307 -39.86 -28.26 43.37
N ARG A 308 -40.09 -28.40 42.07
CA ARG A 308 -40.56 -29.65 41.40
C ARG A 308 -39.37 -30.55 41.05
N TYR A 309 -38.49 -30.78 42.02
CA TYR A 309 -37.20 -31.48 41.83
C TYR A 309 -37.35 -32.91 41.29
N ALA A 310 -38.43 -33.63 41.65
CA ALA A 310 -38.66 -34.97 41.14
C ALA A 310 -38.85 -34.99 39.61
N GLU A 311 -39.61 -34.03 39.07
CA GLU A 311 -39.85 -33.92 37.64
C GLU A 311 -38.60 -33.49 36.89
N ALA A 312 -37.83 -32.53 37.44
CA ALA A 312 -36.53 -32.16 36.89
C ALA A 312 -35.57 -33.36 36.82
N ALA A 313 -35.50 -34.17 37.91
CA ALA A 313 -34.67 -35.37 37.95
C ALA A 313 -35.07 -36.40 36.88
N ASP A 314 -36.38 -36.56 36.63
CA ASP A 314 -36.90 -37.46 35.59
C ASP A 314 -36.53 -36.98 34.20
N ASN A 315 -36.59 -35.66 33.93
CA ASN A 315 -36.18 -35.06 32.65
C ASN A 315 -34.68 -35.27 32.39
N TYR A 316 -33.82 -34.98 33.37
CA TYR A 316 -32.37 -35.22 33.23
C TYR A 316 -32.05 -36.73 33.10
N THR A 317 -32.85 -37.60 33.68
CA THR A 317 -32.69 -39.06 33.52
C THR A 317 -33.00 -39.50 32.09
N GLN A 318 -33.97 -38.86 31.44
CA GLN A 318 -34.27 -39.14 30.03
C GLN A 318 -33.19 -38.62 29.10
N LEU A 319 -32.61 -37.45 29.39
CA LEU A 319 -31.46 -36.94 28.67
C LEU A 319 -30.24 -37.85 28.79
N ASP A 320 -29.95 -38.34 30.00
CA ASP A 320 -28.87 -39.30 30.26
C ASP A 320 -29.07 -40.63 29.50
N ARG A 321 -30.32 -41.11 29.41
CA ARG A 321 -30.67 -42.28 28.60
C ARG A 321 -30.42 -42.03 27.13
N PHE A 322 -30.85 -40.89 26.60
CA PHE A 322 -30.63 -40.51 25.23
C PHE A 322 -29.14 -40.43 24.89
N ILE A 323 -28.32 -39.78 25.74
CA ILE A 323 -26.85 -39.70 25.57
C ILE A 323 -26.26 -41.11 25.45
N LYS A 324 -26.68 -42.06 26.32
CA LYS A 324 -26.19 -43.45 26.30
C LYS A 324 -26.65 -44.23 25.07
N GLU A 325 -27.92 -44.09 24.67
CA GLU A 325 -28.49 -44.79 23.51
C GLU A 325 -27.86 -44.36 22.20
N TRP A 326 -27.46 -43.11 22.08
CA TRP A 326 -26.79 -42.56 20.89
C TRP A 326 -25.27 -42.71 20.94
N GLY A 327 -24.72 -43.30 22.02
CA GLY A 327 -23.30 -43.56 22.16
C GLY A 327 -22.44 -42.30 22.32
N TYR A 328 -23.02 -41.20 22.80
CA TYR A 328 -22.26 -40.00 23.12
C TYR A 328 -21.38 -40.25 24.35
N GLU A 329 -20.13 -39.76 24.27
CA GLU A 329 -19.20 -39.85 25.39
C GLU A 329 -19.51 -38.78 26.45
N TYR A 330 -19.24 -39.14 27.72
CA TYR A 330 -19.34 -38.16 28.81
C TYR A 330 -18.08 -37.35 28.90
N ASP A 331 -18.12 -36.14 28.35
CA ASP A 331 -17.09 -35.14 28.54
C ASP A 331 -17.40 -34.22 29.74
N LEU A 332 -16.50 -33.28 30.04
CA LEU A 332 -16.69 -32.36 31.17
C LEU A 332 -17.93 -31.49 31.03
N GLU A 333 -18.31 -31.14 29.78
CA GLU A 333 -19.51 -30.37 29.49
C GLU A 333 -20.78 -31.18 29.80
N THR A 334 -20.84 -32.41 29.34
CA THR A 334 -21.96 -33.33 29.63
C THR A 334 -22.10 -33.58 31.12
N ILE A 335 -20.98 -33.77 31.85
CA ILE A 335 -21.00 -33.87 33.30
C ILE A 335 -21.61 -32.60 33.92
N GLY A 336 -21.17 -31.43 33.48
CA GLY A 336 -21.63 -30.14 34.01
C GLY A 336 -23.11 -29.85 33.72
N ASN A 337 -23.54 -30.08 32.48
CA ASN A 337 -24.88 -29.69 32.00
C ASN A 337 -25.96 -30.77 32.21
N ASN A 338 -25.57 -32.02 32.44
CA ASN A 338 -26.52 -33.10 32.63
C ASN A 338 -26.36 -33.81 33.98
N LEU A 339 -25.19 -34.41 34.27
CA LEU A 339 -25.04 -35.27 35.45
C LEU A 339 -25.09 -34.50 36.77
N LEU A 340 -24.49 -33.32 36.87
CA LEU A 340 -24.54 -32.49 38.08
C LEU A 340 -25.94 -31.96 38.37
N PRO A 341 -26.69 -31.39 37.39
CA PRO A 341 -28.10 -31.05 37.61
C PRO A 341 -28.97 -32.26 37.97
N LYS A 342 -28.76 -33.41 37.33
CA LYS A 342 -29.44 -34.67 37.66
C LYS A 342 -29.16 -35.09 39.10
N LEU A 343 -27.89 -35.03 39.54
CA LEU A 343 -27.50 -35.32 40.93
C LEU A 343 -28.24 -34.42 41.92
N ARG A 344 -28.20 -33.09 41.70
CA ARG A 344 -28.83 -32.09 42.55
C ARG A 344 -30.35 -32.28 42.63
N SER A 345 -31.00 -32.46 41.48
CA SER A 345 -32.44 -32.67 41.42
C SER A 345 -32.88 -33.94 42.15
N ASN A 346 -32.16 -35.08 42.02
CA ASN A 346 -32.44 -36.28 42.78
C ASN A 346 -32.23 -36.09 44.30
N TYR A 347 -31.15 -35.36 44.66
CA TYR A 347 -30.87 -35.11 46.09
C TYR A 347 -31.99 -34.28 46.73
N TYR A 348 -32.44 -33.20 46.14
CA TYR A 348 -33.51 -32.35 46.65
C TYR A 348 -34.89 -33.00 46.56
N ALA A 349 -35.10 -33.93 45.63
CA ALA A 349 -36.27 -34.73 45.51
C ALA A 349 -36.34 -35.85 46.61
N GLY A 350 -35.31 -35.98 47.45
CA GLY A 350 -35.22 -37.04 48.50
C GLY A 350 -34.84 -38.40 47.91
N ARG A 351 -34.51 -38.57 46.68
CA ARG A 351 -34.12 -39.79 45.97
C ARG A 351 -32.64 -40.10 46.21
N ARG A 352 -32.29 -40.45 47.50
CA ARG A 352 -30.87 -40.54 47.91
C ARG A 352 -30.09 -41.61 47.16
N ASP A 353 -30.68 -42.78 46.90
CA ASP A 353 -30.00 -43.87 46.18
C ASP A 353 -29.72 -43.46 44.71
N SER A 354 -30.68 -42.79 44.06
CA SER A 354 -30.50 -42.27 42.74
C SER A 354 -29.43 -41.18 42.71
N ALA A 355 -29.41 -40.28 43.69
CA ALA A 355 -28.36 -39.24 43.78
C ALA A 355 -26.97 -39.86 43.98
N LEU A 356 -26.87 -40.89 44.91
CA LEU A 356 -25.58 -41.58 45.08
C LEU A 356 -25.14 -42.32 43.84
N HIS A 357 -26.04 -42.96 43.10
CA HIS A 357 -25.73 -43.64 41.85
C HIS A 357 -25.18 -42.63 40.79
N VAL A 358 -25.80 -41.45 40.66
CA VAL A 358 -25.31 -40.40 39.74
C VAL A 358 -23.95 -39.86 40.21
N ALA A 359 -23.73 -39.70 41.52
CA ALA A 359 -22.42 -39.26 42.03
C ALA A 359 -21.32 -40.29 41.71
N MET A 360 -21.60 -41.59 41.84
CA MET A 360 -20.66 -42.65 41.43
C MET A 360 -20.41 -42.64 39.91
N GLN A 361 -21.46 -42.47 39.12
CA GLN A 361 -21.33 -42.33 37.66
C GLN A 361 -20.42 -41.14 37.29
N ILE A 362 -20.58 -40.00 37.96
CA ILE A 362 -19.68 -38.83 37.74
C ILE A 362 -18.24 -39.22 38.08
N ALA A 363 -18.00 -39.89 39.21
CA ALA A 363 -16.65 -40.31 39.61
C ALA A 363 -16.00 -41.26 38.59
N GLU A 364 -16.78 -42.21 38.04
CA GLU A 364 -16.29 -43.18 37.06
C GLU A 364 -15.89 -42.54 35.73
N VAL A 365 -16.65 -41.53 35.24
CA VAL A 365 -16.42 -40.93 33.93
C VAL A 365 -15.51 -39.69 33.95
N TYR A 366 -15.30 -39.10 35.16
CA TYR A 366 -14.58 -37.84 35.29
C TYR A 366 -13.11 -37.95 34.83
N ASP A 367 -12.41 -38.98 35.23
CA ASP A 367 -11.00 -39.15 34.88
C ASP A 367 -10.82 -39.37 33.39
N SER A 368 -11.69 -40.17 32.75
CA SER A 368 -11.64 -40.37 31.29
C SER A 368 -12.00 -39.09 30.52
N ALA A 369 -13.02 -38.36 30.99
CA ALA A 369 -13.41 -37.06 30.41
C ALA A 369 -12.27 -36.02 30.51
N LEU A 370 -11.57 -36.00 31.66
CA LEU A 370 -10.42 -35.12 31.85
C LEU A 370 -9.23 -35.48 30.94
N VAL A 371 -8.97 -36.80 30.78
CA VAL A 371 -7.90 -37.26 29.85
C VAL A 371 -8.23 -36.91 28.42
N GLN A 372 -9.45 -37.14 27.98
CA GLN A 372 -9.91 -36.77 26.63
C GLN A 372 -9.82 -35.26 26.40
N GLN A 373 -10.21 -34.46 27.39
CA GLN A 373 -10.07 -33.00 27.29
C GLN A 373 -8.60 -32.59 27.10
N LYS A 374 -7.69 -33.11 27.92
CA LYS A 374 -6.25 -32.84 27.78
C LYS A 374 -5.68 -33.30 26.46
N GLN A 375 -6.14 -34.42 25.90
CA GLN A 375 -5.71 -34.90 24.58
C GLN A 375 -6.22 -33.97 23.46
N ARG A 376 -7.48 -33.50 23.55
CA ARG A 376 -8.05 -32.51 22.63
C ARG A 376 -7.26 -31.20 22.71
N ASP A 377 -7.05 -30.68 23.91
CA ASP A 377 -6.30 -29.44 24.13
C ASP A 377 -4.87 -29.52 23.53
N ALA A 378 -4.19 -30.66 23.74
CA ALA A 378 -2.85 -30.86 23.18
C ALA A 378 -2.84 -30.91 21.64
N ALA A 379 -3.85 -31.58 21.04
CA ALA A 379 -3.99 -31.64 19.58
C ALA A 379 -4.34 -30.27 19.00
N GLU A 380 -5.19 -29.50 19.68
CA GLU A 380 -5.52 -28.11 19.28
C GLU A 380 -4.33 -27.19 19.38
N LEU A 381 -3.56 -27.23 20.47
CA LEU A 381 -2.34 -26.47 20.63
C LEU A 381 -1.34 -26.76 19.51
N ALA A 382 -1.13 -28.03 19.14
CA ALA A 382 -0.26 -28.41 18.04
C ALA A 382 -0.69 -27.78 16.72
N THR A 383 -2.00 -27.71 16.48
CA THR A 383 -2.56 -27.08 15.26
C THR A 383 -2.43 -25.56 15.30
N ILE A 384 -2.65 -24.94 16.46
CA ILE A 384 -2.45 -23.49 16.65
C ILE A 384 -1.00 -23.10 16.33
N TYR A 385 -0.02 -23.89 16.84
CA TYR A 385 1.39 -23.66 16.50
C TYR A 385 1.68 -23.79 15.01
N ASP A 386 1.03 -24.76 14.32
CA ASP A 386 1.16 -24.91 12.87
C ASP A 386 0.54 -23.73 12.12
N ILE A 387 -0.65 -23.28 12.51
CA ILE A 387 -1.33 -22.09 11.96
C ILE A 387 -0.46 -20.84 12.14
N GLN A 388 0.02 -20.59 13.35
CA GLN A 388 0.89 -19.43 13.63
C GLN A 388 2.20 -19.50 12.87
N GLY A 389 2.76 -20.70 12.68
CA GLY A 389 3.93 -20.94 11.85
C GLY A 389 3.68 -20.56 10.39
N LYS A 390 2.54 -20.98 9.83
CA LYS A 390 2.12 -20.63 8.45
C LYS A 390 1.86 -19.14 8.30
N GLU A 391 1.21 -18.51 9.27
CA GLU A 391 0.97 -17.06 9.25
C GLU A 391 2.27 -16.25 9.26
N ARG A 392 3.25 -16.63 10.10
CA ARG A 392 4.57 -16.02 10.09
C ARG A 392 5.23 -16.13 8.71
N GLN A 393 5.20 -17.30 8.09
CA GLN A 393 5.71 -17.50 6.74
C GLN A 393 4.99 -16.62 5.72
N ILE A 394 3.67 -16.50 5.80
CA ILE A 394 2.87 -15.63 4.91
C ILE A 394 3.25 -14.16 5.11
N VAL A 395 3.40 -13.70 6.36
CA VAL A 395 3.82 -12.32 6.66
C VAL A 395 5.24 -12.04 6.14
N GLU A 396 6.19 -12.96 6.36
CA GLU A 396 7.55 -12.86 5.85
C GLU A 396 7.59 -12.85 4.32
N HIS A 397 6.83 -13.73 3.65
CA HIS A 397 6.70 -13.74 2.19
C HIS A 397 6.08 -12.44 1.65
N ARG A 398 5.03 -11.91 2.30
CA ARG A 398 4.42 -10.63 1.91
C ARG A 398 5.40 -9.47 2.11
N ALA A 399 6.14 -9.44 3.22
CA ALA A 399 7.17 -8.42 3.46
C ALA A 399 8.30 -8.51 2.43
N GLY A 400 8.79 -9.71 2.14
CA GLY A 400 9.80 -9.96 1.09
C GLY A 400 9.33 -9.53 -0.30
N LYS A 401 8.07 -9.83 -0.66
CA LYS A 401 7.48 -9.43 -1.93
C LYS A 401 7.33 -7.91 -2.06
N ARG A 402 6.91 -7.23 -0.99
CA ARG A 402 6.85 -5.75 -0.95
C ARG A 402 8.23 -5.12 -1.11
N LEU A 403 9.24 -5.64 -0.39
CA LEU A 403 10.62 -5.18 -0.50
C LEU A 403 11.17 -5.37 -1.91
N PHE A 404 10.98 -6.56 -2.50
CA PHE A 404 11.40 -6.87 -3.87
C PHE A 404 10.74 -5.93 -4.89
N THR A 405 9.44 -5.68 -4.75
CA THR A 405 8.71 -4.75 -5.62
C THR A 405 9.25 -3.32 -5.49
N ALA A 406 9.51 -2.85 -4.26
CA ALA A 406 10.08 -1.52 -4.02
C ALA A 406 11.48 -1.38 -4.64
N ILE A 407 12.35 -2.38 -4.48
CA ILE A 407 13.69 -2.41 -5.10
C ILE A 407 13.57 -2.41 -6.63
N SER A 408 12.68 -3.21 -7.21
CA SER A 408 12.47 -3.27 -8.66
C SER A 408 12.04 -1.92 -9.23
N ILE A 409 11.13 -1.22 -8.56
CA ILE A 409 10.69 0.13 -8.95
C ILE A 409 11.86 1.12 -8.84
N ALA A 410 12.65 1.08 -7.77
CA ALA A 410 13.80 1.96 -7.59
C ALA A 410 14.86 1.74 -8.69
N VAL A 411 15.15 0.49 -9.06
CA VAL A 411 16.06 0.14 -10.16
C VAL A 411 15.54 0.64 -11.50
N ALA A 412 14.24 0.50 -11.76
CA ALA A 412 13.62 1.00 -12.99
C ALA A 412 13.71 2.54 -13.09
N ILE A 413 13.46 3.26 -12.00
CA ILE A 413 13.62 4.72 -11.94
C ILE A 413 15.07 5.12 -12.19
N LEU A 414 16.03 4.45 -11.56
CA LEU A 414 17.45 4.72 -11.76
C LEU A 414 17.86 4.50 -13.23
N ALA A 415 17.40 3.42 -13.86
CA ALA A 415 17.66 3.15 -15.27
C ALA A 415 17.09 4.25 -16.18
N LEU A 416 15.89 4.75 -15.91
CA LEU A 416 15.29 5.87 -16.64
C LEU A 416 16.08 7.17 -16.46
N LEU A 417 16.58 7.45 -15.26
CA LEU A 417 17.42 8.63 -15.01
C LEU A 417 18.75 8.55 -15.76
N ILE A 418 19.39 7.37 -15.78
CA ILE A 418 20.62 7.14 -16.55
C ILE A 418 20.37 7.35 -18.05
N LEU A 419 19.26 6.83 -18.58
CA LEU A 419 18.88 7.00 -19.98
C LEU A 419 18.63 8.48 -20.31
N ALA A 420 17.89 9.18 -19.47
CA ALA A 420 17.62 10.61 -19.64
C ALA A 420 18.93 11.43 -19.62
N PHE A 421 19.84 11.11 -18.71
CA PHE A 421 21.16 11.73 -18.64
C PHE A 421 21.99 11.44 -19.89
N ALA A 422 22.01 10.20 -20.38
CA ALA A 422 22.71 9.84 -21.62
C ALA A 422 22.16 10.60 -22.83
N VAL A 423 20.83 10.72 -22.95
CA VAL A 423 20.18 11.51 -24.00
C VAL A 423 20.56 13.01 -23.87
N TYR A 424 20.56 13.54 -22.64
CA TYR A 424 20.97 14.91 -22.40
C TYR A 424 22.42 15.17 -22.83
N VAL A 425 23.36 14.30 -22.42
CA VAL A 425 24.77 14.40 -22.79
C VAL A 425 24.94 14.30 -24.31
N PHE A 426 24.24 13.37 -24.94
CA PHE A 426 24.30 13.19 -26.40
C PHE A 426 23.78 14.43 -27.15
N ARG A 427 22.69 15.04 -26.69
CA ARG A 427 22.18 16.31 -27.27
C ARG A 427 23.18 17.46 -27.10
N GLN A 428 23.80 17.58 -25.93
CA GLN A 428 24.83 18.59 -25.66
C GLN A 428 26.06 18.39 -26.56
N TRP A 429 26.48 17.15 -26.72
CA TRP A 429 27.59 16.82 -27.59
C TRP A 429 27.30 17.18 -29.05
N ARG A 430 26.14 16.86 -29.58
CA ARG A 430 25.70 17.24 -30.92
C ARG A 430 25.64 18.76 -31.10
N ALA A 431 25.05 19.47 -30.15
CA ALA A 431 24.96 20.93 -30.21
C ALA A 431 26.34 21.61 -30.20
N THR A 432 27.29 21.07 -29.43
CA THR A 432 28.66 21.58 -29.38
C THR A 432 29.39 21.30 -30.70
N LYS A 433 29.22 20.10 -31.26
CA LYS A 433 29.82 19.76 -32.57
C LYS A 433 29.33 20.68 -33.68
N GLU A 434 28.03 20.98 -33.73
CA GLU A 434 27.46 21.89 -34.74
C GLU A 434 27.94 23.33 -34.56
N LYS A 435 28.01 23.84 -33.33
CA LYS A 435 28.59 25.15 -33.03
C LYS A 435 30.05 25.25 -33.48
N ASN A 436 30.87 24.24 -33.23
CA ASN A 436 32.26 24.21 -33.66
C ASN A 436 32.38 24.21 -35.20
N ARG A 437 31.47 23.50 -35.88
CA ARG A 437 31.45 23.46 -37.35
C ARG A 437 31.14 24.82 -37.96
N ILE A 438 30.10 25.50 -37.46
CA ILE A 438 29.73 26.83 -37.91
C ILE A 438 30.90 27.82 -37.68
N LEU A 439 31.49 27.75 -36.48
CA LEU A 439 32.61 28.61 -36.12
C LEU A 439 33.86 28.38 -37.00
N ALA A 440 34.20 27.11 -37.26
CA ALA A 440 35.33 26.77 -38.13
C ALA A 440 35.13 27.33 -39.55
N LYS A 441 33.93 27.19 -40.12
CA LYS A 441 33.60 27.74 -41.43
C LYS A 441 33.73 29.27 -41.48
N GLN A 442 33.20 29.97 -40.49
CA GLN A 442 33.35 31.42 -40.38
C GLN A 442 34.81 31.87 -40.29
N ILE A 443 35.63 31.11 -39.56
CA ILE A 443 37.08 31.40 -39.44
C ILE A 443 37.75 31.25 -40.81
N THR A 444 37.48 30.18 -41.53
CA THR A 444 38.04 29.93 -42.86
C THR A 444 37.64 31.05 -43.83
N GLU A 445 36.33 31.35 -43.92
CA GLU A 445 35.81 32.41 -44.79
C GLU A 445 36.42 33.79 -44.47
N ALA A 446 36.57 34.11 -43.19
CA ALA A 446 37.17 35.39 -42.77
C ALA A 446 38.67 35.50 -43.12
N VAL A 447 39.41 34.39 -43.05
CA VAL A 447 40.84 34.37 -43.44
C VAL A 447 40.99 34.48 -44.96
N GLU A 448 40.19 33.74 -45.73
CA GLU A 448 40.17 33.81 -47.18
C GLU A 448 39.79 35.24 -47.70
N TYR A 449 38.77 35.83 -47.04
CA TYR A 449 38.34 37.19 -47.38
C TYR A 449 39.46 38.22 -47.16
N ARG A 450 40.16 38.11 -46.02
CA ARG A 450 41.34 39.00 -45.75
C ARG A 450 42.47 38.77 -46.73
N GLU A 451 42.69 37.59 -47.24
CA GLU A 451 43.71 37.32 -48.24
C GLU A 451 43.36 37.89 -49.58
N LYS A 452 42.12 37.76 -50.04
CA LYS A 452 41.65 38.39 -51.29
C LYS A 452 41.76 39.90 -51.23
N LEU A 453 41.47 40.53 -50.09
CA LEU A 453 41.68 41.99 -49.93
C LEU A 453 43.16 42.39 -50.02
N ARG A 454 44.06 41.53 -49.47
CA ARG A 454 45.52 41.78 -49.62
C ARG A 454 46.02 41.61 -51.03
N GLU A 455 45.56 40.63 -51.77
CA GLU A 455 45.94 40.43 -53.19
C GLU A 455 45.48 41.55 -54.10
N HIS A 456 44.36 42.20 -53.79
CA HIS A 456 43.83 43.33 -54.56
C HIS A 456 44.37 44.72 -54.13
N GLY A 457 45.35 44.72 -53.21
CA GLY A 457 45.95 45.96 -52.71
C GLY A 457 45.05 46.83 -51.84
N VAL A 458 43.92 46.30 -51.43
CA VAL A 458 42.97 46.99 -50.56
C VAL A 458 43.30 46.66 -49.10
N SER A 459 43.53 47.67 -48.27
CA SER A 459 43.65 47.49 -46.86
C SER A 459 42.36 46.88 -46.32
N PRO A 460 42.38 45.74 -45.56
CA PRO A 460 41.20 45.10 -45.10
C PRO A 460 40.27 45.93 -44.18
N PHE A 461 40.72 47.11 -43.81
CA PHE A 461 40.11 47.92 -42.76
C PHE A 461 39.66 49.36 -43.20
N THR A 462 40.11 49.88 -44.30
CA THR A 462 39.77 51.30 -44.71
C THR A 462 38.94 51.42 -45.97
N GLY A 463 38.72 50.36 -46.75
CA GLY A 463 37.84 50.41 -47.94
C GLY A 463 38.30 51.37 -49.09
N GLU A 464 39.44 52.02 -48.93
CA GLU A 464 39.97 52.90 -49.94
C GLU A 464 41.09 52.24 -50.78
N MET A 465 40.92 52.26 -52.10
CA MET A 465 41.91 51.77 -53.04
C MET A 465 43.14 52.66 -52.98
N ALA A 466 44.26 52.16 -52.45
CA ALA A 466 45.56 52.80 -52.68
C ALA A 466 46.04 52.46 -54.08
N SER A 467 45.91 53.40 -55.01
CA SER A 467 46.59 53.37 -56.30
C SER A 467 48.07 53.60 -56.09
N ALA A 468 48.83 52.52 -56.07
CA ALA A 468 50.29 52.61 -56.18
C ALA A 468 50.72 51.64 -57.28
N GLU A 469 50.85 52.19 -58.51
CA GLU A 469 51.67 51.59 -59.53
C GLU A 469 53.14 51.87 -59.21
N GLU A 470 53.95 50.80 -59.32
CA GLU A 470 55.41 50.74 -59.57
C GLU A 470 56.32 51.50 -58.62
N THR A 471 57.08 50.80 -57.81
CA THR A 471 58.56 50.76 -57.94
C THR A 471 59.16 49.76 -56.95
N SER A 472 59.59 48.64 -57.47
CA SER A 472 60.52 47.71 -56.78
C SER A 472 61.91 47.88 -57.31
N GLU A 473 62.61 48.89 -56.86
CA GLU A 473 64.07 48.94 -56.92
C GLU A 473 64.60 49.66 -55.68
N GLY A 474 65.36 48.93 -54.88
CA GLY A 474 66.28 49.33 -53.84
C GLY A 474 66.12 50.69 -53.14
N LEU A 475 65.13 50.83 -52.25
CA LEU A 475 65.01 52.03 -51.41
C LEU A 475 66.22 52.14 -50.47
N SER A 476 66.98 53.25 -50.54
CA SER A 476 68.09 53.61 -49.69
C SER A 476 67.57 54.05 -48.31
N ILE A 477 68.40 53.93 -47.22
CA ILE A 477 68.07 54.33 -45.85
C ILE A 477 67.51 55.76 -45.75
N SER A 478 67.91 56.63 -46.65
CA SER A 478 67.43 58.04 -46.77
C SER A 478 65.96 58.16 -47.10
N ASP A 479 65.37 57.20 -47.80
CA ASP A 479 64.02 57.27 -48.29
C ASP A 479 62.96 56.99 -47.19
N PHE A 480 63.31 56.13 -46.18
CA PHE A 480 62.40 55.80 -45.05
C PHE A 480 62.22 56.99 -44.08
N THR A 481 63.13 57.95 -44.03
CA THR A 481 63.06 59.07 -43.07
C THR A 481 62.06 60.15 -43.47
N SER A 482 61.68 60.22 -44.75
CA SER A 482 60.75 61.22 -45.29
C SER A 482 59.28 60.76 -45.34
N LEU A 483 58.97 59.48 -45.11
CA LEU A 483 57.65 58.91 -45.19
C LEU A 483 56.78 59.25 -43.96
N THR A 484 55.47 59.39 -44.20
CA THR A 484 54.50 59.41 -43.05
C THR A 484 54.46 58.07 -42.30
N ASP A 485 53.95 58.02 -41.09
CA ASP A 485 53.87 56.81 -40.34
C ASP A 485 53.01 55.72 -41.01
N GLU A 486 51.93 56.11 -41.71
CA GLU A 486 51.08 55.19 -42.49
C GLU A 486 51.83 54.67 -43.75
N GLN A 487 52.54 55.53 -44.50
CA GLN A 487 53.35 55.11 -45.65
C GLN A 487 54.49 54.18 -45.22
N LEU A 488 55.14 54.48 -44.10
CA LEU A 488 56.19 53.66 -43.53
C LEU A 488 55.65 52.31 -43.13
N PHE A 489 54.44 52.26 -42.51
CA PHE A 489 53.78 50.99 -42.17
C PHE A 489 53.55 50.17 -43.47
N LEU A 490 53.05 50.72 -44.54
CA LEU A 490 52.82 49.96 -45.77
C LEU A 490 54.14 49.35 -46.30
N CYS A 491 55.24 50.11 -46.34
CA CYS A 491 56.55 49.58 -46.72
C CYS A 491 57.04 48.46 -45.79
N LEU A 492 56.90 48.63 -44.47
CA LEU A 492 57.30 47.61 -43.49
C LEU A 492 56.40 46.40 -43.57
N ARG A 493 55.12 46.58 -43.85
CA ARG A 493 54.14 45.48 -44.05
C ARG A 493 54.60 44.66 -45.27
N ASP A 494 54.81 45.29 -46.40
CA ASP A 494 55.21 44.65 -47.66
C ASP A 494 56.54 43.90 -47.51
N LEU A 495 57.50 44.44 -46.76
CA LEU A 495 58.75 43.75 -46.41
C LEU A 495 58.52 42.53 -45.56
N ILE A 496 57.69 42.63 -44.53
CA ILE A 496 57.39 41.53 -43.63
C ILE A 496 56.65 40.41 -44.35
N GLU A 497 55.65 40.75 -45.16
CA GLU A 497 54.78 39.76 -45.82
C GLU A 497 55.46 39.17 -47.08
N SER A 498 56.15 39.94 -47.93
CA SER A 498 56.83 39.43 -49.13
C SER A 498 57.97 38.43 -48.76
N GLU A 499 58.79 38.79 -47.78
CA GLU A 499 59.88 37.92 -47.32
C GLU A 499 59.46 36.90 -46.29
N LYS A 500 58.17 36.90 -45.94
CA LYS A 500 57.60 36.00 -44.89
C LYS A 500 58.39 36.04 -43.58
N LEU A 501 58.91 37.19 -43.20
CA LEU A 501 59.72 37.37 -42.02
C LEU A 501 58.99 36.94 -40.72
N PHE A 502 57.65 37.08 -40.69
CA PHE A 502 56.80 36.69 -39.58
C PHE A 502 56.87 35.20 -39.28
N LEU A 503 57.33 34.35 -40.18
CA LEU A 503 57.48 32.91 -39.96
C LEU A 503 58.78 32.57 -39.18
N GLN A 504 59.71 33.50 -39.07
CA GLN A 504 60.92 33.27 -38.25
C GLN A 504 60.57 33.42 -36.77
N PRO A 505 60.87 32.42 -35.93
CA PRO A 505 60.48 32.44 -34.49
C PRO A 505 61.04 33.67 -33.76
N ASP A 506 62.25 34.11 -34.12
CA ASP A 506 62.96 35.18 -33.44
C ASP A 506 62.66 36.56 -34.14
N PHE A 507 61.79 36.60 -35.14
CA PHE A 507 61.43 37.84 -35.81
C PHE A 507 60.79 38.85 -34.87
N GLY A 508 61.40 40.01 -34.79
CA GLY A 508 60.92 41.06 -33.91
C GLY A 508 61.41 42.46 -34.37
N ARG A 509 61.20 43.39 -33.47
CA ARG A 509 61.56 44.79 -33.75
C ARG A 509 63.05 44.97 -34.11
N GLN A 510 63.93 44.22 -33.46
CA GLN A 510 65.40 44.33 -33.74
C GLN A 510 65.72 43.93 -35.18
N THR A 511 65.11 42.89 -35.69
CA THR A 511 65.27 42.44 -37.08
C THR A 511 64.91 43.52 -38.07
N LEU A 512 63.87 44.29 -37.80
CA LEU A 512 63.50 45.43 -38.65
C LEU A 512 64.51 46.61 -38.53
N ILE A 513 65.00 46.90 -37.33
CA ILE A 513 66.04 47.91 -37.08
C ILE A 513 67.30 47.55 -37.87
N ASP A 514 67.76 46.32 -37.76
CA ASP A 514 68.95 45.84 -38.42
C ASP A 514 68.87 45.87 -39.95
N ARG A 515 67.67 45.72 -40.55
CA ARG A 515 67.43 45.73 -42.00
C ARG A 515 67.15 47.12 -42.59
N THR A 516 66.48 47.95 -41.82
CA THR A 516 66.02 49.23 -42.32
C THR A 516 66.81 50.46 -41.83
N GLY A 517 67.57 50.26 -40.75
CA GLY A 517 68.29 51.35 -40.05
C GLY A 517 67.38 52.31 -39.28
N LEU A 518 66.09 52.02 -39.18
CA LEU A 518 65.07 52.84 -38.50
C LEU A 518 65.21 52.76 -36.99
N SER A 519 64.88 53.85 -36.27
CA SER A 519 64.82 53.83 -34.81
C SER A 519 63.67 53.02 -34.29
N LYS A 520 63.81 52.50 -33.09
CA LYS A 520 62.79 51.71 -32.32
C LYS A 520 61.44 52.48 -32.29
N ASP A 521 61.50 53.77 -32.01
CA ASP A 521 60.32 54.61 -31.82
C ASP A 521 59.59 54.84 -33.12
N ARG A 522 60.34 54.99 -34.23
CA ARG A 522 59.79 55.18 -35.57
C ARG A 522 59.06 53.97 -36.12
N ILE A 523 59.60 52.75 -35.86
CA ILE A 523 58.90 51.49 -36.17
C ILE A 523 57.67 51.35 -35.28
N GLY A 524 57.78 51.68 -33.95
CA GLY A 524 56.64 51.63 -33.04
C GLY A 524 55.48 52.56 -33.48
N ALA A 525 55.80 53.82 -33.89
CA ALA A 525 54.82 54.80 -34.38
C ALA A 525 54.13 54.34 -35.66
N ALA A 526 54.84 53.78 -36.61
CA ALA A 526 54.31 53.26 -37.86
C ALA A 526 53.26 52.14 -37.59
N PHE A 527 53.57 51.21 -36.75
CA PHE A 527 52.61 50.14 -36.39
C PHE A 527 51.45 50.60 -35.47
N ALA A 528 51.68 51.65 -34.69
CA ALA A 528 50.61 52.20 -33.83
C ALA A 528 49.58 53.01 -34.66
N GLN A 529 50.00 53.68 -35.74
CA GLN A 529 49.09 54.45 -36.55
C GLN A 529 48.60 53.72 -37.80
N GLY A 530 49.44 52.86 -38.41
CA GLY A 530 49.13 52.20 -39.68
C GLY A 530 48.52 50.80 -39.53
N SER A 531 48.55 50.14 -38.33
CA SER A 531 47.98 48.83 -38.18
C SER A 531 46.85 48.80 -37.14
N ASP A 532 45.79 48.07 -37.41
CA ASP A 532 44.69 47.84 -36.45
C ASP A 532 45.14 47.09 -35.21
N SER A 533 46.24 46.40 -35.30
CA SER A 533 46.84 45.67 -34.16
C SER A 533 47.61 46.60 -33.23
N ASN A 534 47.75 47.86 -33.54
CA ASN A 534 48.40 48.90 -32.75
C ASN A 534 49.86 48.61 -32.31
N SER A 535 50.44 47.49 -32.75
CA SER A 535 51.82 47.14 -32.40
C SER A 535 52.39 46.04 -33.30
N LEU A 536 53.70 46.10 -33.59
CA LEU A 536 54.40 45.06 -34.36
C LEU A 536 54.18 43.63 -33.79
N PRO A 537 54.30 43.35 -32.46
CA PRO A 537 54.06 41.98 -31.93
C PRO A 537 52.64 41.50 -32.16
N ALA A 538 51.65 42.36 -32.03
CA ALA A 538 50.27 42.01 -32.30
C ALA A 538 50.03 41.74 -33.80
N TYR A 539 50.55 42.57 -34.69
CA TYR A 539 50.48 42.39 -36.12
C TYR A 539 51.12 41.05 -36.57
N VAL A 540 52.34 40.77 -36.14
CA VAL A 540 53.01 39.49 -36.42
C VAL A 540 52.24 38.29 -35.91
N ARG A 541 51.67 38.41 -34.74
CA ARG A 541 50.83 37.34 -34.19
C ARG A 541 49.60 37.05 -35.03
N GLU A 542 48.97 38.06 -35.55
CA GLU A 542 47.84 37.93 -36.48
C GLU A 542 48.21 37.26 -37.78
N LEU A 543 49.31 37.66 -38.40
CA LEU A 543 49.82 37.03 -39.62
C LEU A 543 50.15 35.52 -39.37
N ARG A 544 50.78 35.22 -38.27
CA ARG A 544 51.08 33.82 -37.87
C ARG A 544 49.81 32.99 -37.69
N LEU A 545 48.77 33.56 -37.08
CA LEU A 545 47.51 32.86 -36.88
C LEU A 545 46.75 32.64 -38.19
N ASP A 546 46.72 33.66 -39.08
CA ASP A 546 46.10 33.54 -40.40
C ASP A 546 46.84 32.50 -41.24
N TYR A 547 48.20 32.52 -41.20
CA TYR A 547 49.01 31.51 -41.88
C TYR A 547 48.75 30.09 -41.32
N ALA A 548 48.61 29.93 -40.01
CA ALA A 548 48.30 28.67 -39.37
C ALA A 548 46.93 28.09 -39.83
N ILE A 549 45.91 28.95 -40.01
CA ILE A 549 44.60 28.52 -40.52
C ILE A 549 44.75 27.99 -41.95
N ARG A 550 45.47 28.75 -42.84
CA ARG A 550 45.72 28.31 -44.22
C ARG A 550 46.51 27.00 -44.29
N LEU A 551 47.52 26.86 -43.45
CA LEU A 551 48.32 25.65 -43.39
C LEU A 551 47.50 24.44 -42.95
N MET A 552 46.63 24.61 -41.96
CA MET A 552 45.71 23.53 -41.50
C MET A 552 44.67 23.16 -42.54
N ASN A 553 44.18 24.14 -43.33
CA ASN A 553 43.24 23.88 -44.41
C ASN A 553 43.93 23.21 -45.61
N ALA A 554 45.17 23.61 -45.96
CA ALA A 554 45.92 23.02 -47.05
C ALA A 554 46.50 21.62 -46.74
N GLN A 555 46.80 21.36 -45.49
CA GLN A 555 47.38 20.09 -45.00
C GLN A 555 46.62 19.58 -43.77
N PRO A 556 45.49 18.94 -43.96
CA PRO A 556 44.66 18.46 -42.82
C PRO A 556 45.36 17.48 -41.89
N ASP A 557 46.37 16.78 -42.35
CA ASP A 557 47.10 15.78 -41.55
C ASP A 557 48.25 16.37 -40.70
N ILE A 558 48.64 17.62 -40.91
CA ILE A 558 49.70 18.28 -40.16
C ILE A 558 49.40 18.31 -38.65
N THR A 559 50.35 18.02 -37.78
CA THR A 559 50.12 18.11 -36.35
C THR A 559 50.03 19.54 -35.84
N VAL A 560 49.31 19.78 -34.75
CA VAL A 560 49.20 21.11 -34.12
C VAL A 560 50.56 21.66 -33.74
N GLU A 561 51.48 20.80 -33.35
CA GLU A 561 52.87 21.16 -33.03
C GLU A 561 53.62 21.63 -34.29
N GLN A 562 53.51 20.90 -35.40
CA GLN A 562 54.10 21.29 -36.67
C GLN A 562 53.51 22.61 -37.20
N VAL A 563 52.17 22.78 -37.07
CA VAL A 563 51.52 24.04 -37.41
C VAL A 563 52.11 25.21 -36.63
N SER A 564 52.28 25.03 -35.33
CA SER A 564 52.87 26.02 -34.44
C SER A 564 54.28 26.44 -34.90
N GLN A 565 55.14 25.43 -35.15
CA GLN A 565 56.54 25.65 -35.58
C GLN A 565 56.61 26.33 -36.95
N THR A 566 55.85 25.81 -37.95
CA THR A 566 55.85 26.32 -39.31
C THR A 566 55.26 27.72 -39.42
N SER A 567 54.35 28.06 -38.48
CA SER A 567 53.73 29.40 -38.40
C SER A 567 54.56 30.40 -37.59
N GLY A 568 55.76 30.03 -37.16
CA GLY A 568 56.69 30.92 -36.46
C GLY A 568 56.41 31.13 -34.98
N PHE A 569 55.58 30.29 -34.31
CA PHE A 569 55.39 30.36 -32.88
C PHE A 569 56.52 29.61 -32.16
N THR A 570 56.96 30.14 -31.03
CA THR A 570 58.07 29.57 -30.21
C THR A 570 57.63 28.30 -29.45
N SER A 571 56.35 28.10 -29.23
CA SER A 571 55.81 26.89 -28.60
C SER A 571 54.36 26.62 -28.96
N ALA A 572 53.95 25.34 -28.96
CA ALA A 572 52.59 24.90 -29.21
C ALA A 572 51.58 25.46 -28.17
N ASP A 573 51.99 25.67 -26.96
CA ASP A 573 51.15 26.25 -25.90
C ASP A 573 50.85 27.72 -26.16
N THR A 574 51.86 28.48 -26.61
CA THR A 574 51.69 29.88 -26.99
C THR A 574 50.77 30.00 -28.20
N PHE A 575 50.96 29.14 -29.20
CA PHE A 575 50.07 29.06 -30.36
C PHE A 575 48.64 28.75 -29.94
N THR A 576 48.41 27.68 -29.18
CA THR A 576 47.09 27.24 -28.74
C THR A 576 46.36 28.33 -27.96
N ARG A 577 47.06 29.01 -27.06
CA ARG A 577 46.48 30.11 -26.26
C ARG A 577 46.08 31.29 -27.13
N ASN A 578 46.93 31.70 -28.05
CA ASN A 578 46.66 32.81 -28.97
C ASN A 578 45.55 32.48 -29.97
N PHE A 579 45.55 31.27 -30.51
CA PHE A 579 44.53 30.77 -31.41
C PHE A 579 43.15 30.77 -30.74
N ARG A 580 43.09 30.22 -29.52
CA ARG A 580 41.84 30.18 -28.73
C ARG A 580 41.35 31.58 -28.35
N ALA A 581 42.26 32.48 -28.05
CA ALA A 581 41.91 33.85 -27.71
C ALA A 581 41.30 34.60 -28.88
N LYS A 582 41.82 34.38 -30.12
CA LYS A 582 41.33 35.02 -31.34
C LYS A 582 40.05 34.36 -31.87
N TYR A 583 40.04 33.06 -31.97
CA TYR A 583 38.99 32.32 -32.69
C TYR A 583 37.96 31.61 -31.77
N GLY A 584 38.11 31.66 -30.46
CA GLY A 584 37.16 31.08 -29.51
C GLY A 584 37.19 29.56 -29.39
N MET A 585 38.00 28.86 -30.20
CA MET A 585 38.17 27.41 -30.20
C MET A 585 39.64 27.02 -30.21
N THR A 586 39.98 25.78 -29.86
CA THR A 586 41.36 25.30 -29.90
C THR A 586 41.77 24.90 -31.32
N PRO A 587 43.09 24.95 -31.67
CA PRO A 587 43.58 24.46 -32.98
C PRO A 587 43.17 23.01 -33.24
N THR A 588 43.20 22.16 -32.20
CA THR A 588 42.76 20.75 -32.28
C THR A 588 41.28 20.64 -32.65
N ALA A 589 40.41 21.42 -31.97
CA ALA A 589 38.97 21.41 -32.27
C ALA A 589 38.69 21.94 -33.70
N TYR A 590 39.39 22.99 -34.13
CA TYR A 590 39.30 23.50 -35.49
C TYR A 590 39.70 22.43 -36.52
N LYS A 591 40.84 21.78 -36.33
CA LYS A 591 41.34 20.74 -37.20
C LYS A 591 40.40 19.52 -37.26
N GLN A 592 39.89 19.05 -36.15
CA GLN A 592 38.90 17.97 -36.11
C GLN A 592 37.63 18.33 -36.90
N THR A 593 37.27 19.60 -36.92
CA THR A 593 36.06 20.05 -37.63
C THR A 593 36.28 20.03 -39.15
N ILE A 594 37.43 20.51 -39.63
CA ILE A 594 37.74 20.51 -41.08
C ILE A 594 38.02 19.13 -41.64
N ILE A 595 38.59 18.20 -40.86
CA ILE A 595 38.78 16.80 -41.31
C ILE A 595 37.43 16.04 -41.38
N SER A 596 36.42 16.51 -40.65
CA SER A 596 35.09 15.87 -40.62
C SER A 596 34.16 16.34 -41.75
N GLU A 597 34.55 17.32 -42.51
CA GLU A 597 33.92 17.75 -43.76
C GLU A 597 34.51 17.02 -44.97
#